data_5d93a02672a202f60f37a28c5b6f6a90
#
_entry.id   5d93a02672a202f60f37a28c5b6f6a90
#
_cell.length_a   1.000
_cell.length_b   1.000
_cell.length_c   1.000
_cell.angle_alpha   90.00
_cell.angle_beta   90.00
_cell.angle_gamma   90.00
#
_symmetry.space_group_name_H-M   'P 1'
#
loop_
_entity.id
_entity.type
_entity.pdbx_description
1 polymer ?
#
loop_
_entity_poly.entity_id
_entity_poly.type
_entity_poly.pdbx_seq_one_letter_code
_entity_poly.pdbx_strand_id
1 'polypeptide(L)'
;IVSGGELARVIAAGGDPARIVFSGVGKTAPDMEAALTAGIRCFNVESAAELEMLNAVAGRAGRVAPVSLRVNPDVDPKTHPYIATGLKESKFGVAFDDALDLYRRAAGLPFVEVRGVDCHIGSQITDLSACVEAAEKMFGLVDRLEADGIALSHVDLGGGLGVRYRDEETIDPYAYALAV
;
A
#
# COMPACT_ATOMS: atom_id res chain seq x y z
N ILE A 1 6.97 -4.66 5.85
CA ILE A 1 7.39 -6.03 5.57
C ILE A 1 6.72 -6.57 4.31
N VAL A 2 7.32 -7.59 3.69
CA VAL A 2 6.79 -8.22 2.47
C VAL A 2 6.70 -9.76 2.56
N SER A 3 6.96 -10.35 3.73
CA SER A 3 6.87 -11.80 3.94
C SER A 3 6.68 -12.16 5.41
N GLY A 4 6.18 -13.38 5.68
CA GLY A 4 6.11 -13.95 7.03
C GLY A 4 7.48 -14.13 7.67
N GLY A 5 8.52 -14.38 6.88
CA GLY A 5 9.90 -14.43 7.38
C GLY A 5 10.41 -13.09 7.91
N GLU A 6 10.04 -11.99 7.25
CA GLU A 6 10.32 -10.64 7.77
C GLU A 6 9.51 -10.33 9.02
N LEU A 7 8.23 -10.73 9.07
CA LEU A 7 7.41 -10.60 10.27
C LEU A 7 8.08 -11.26 11.47
N ALA A 8 8.51 -12.52 11.31
CA ALA A 8 9.18 -13.26 12.37
C ALA A 8 10.47 -12.56 12.85
N ARG A 9 11.25 -11.99 11.94
CA ARG A 9 12.48 -11.25 12.27
C ARG A 9 12.20 -9.96 13.03
N VAL A 10 11.19 -9.19 12.60
CA VAL A 10 10.80 -7.94 13.29
C VAL A 10 10.35 -8.25 14.73
N ILE A 11 9.51 -9.27 14.90
CA ILE A 11 9.05 -9.70 16.24
C ILE A 11 10.22 -10.17 17.10
N ALA A 12 11.12 -11.01 16.56
CA ALA A 12 12.30 -11.49 17.28
C ALA A 12 13.26 -10.36 17.69
N ALA A 13 13.29 -9.28 16.91
CA ALA A 13 14.06 -8.07 17.23
C ALA A 13 13.37 -7.13 18.24
N GLY A 14 12.19 -7.48 18.75
CA GLY A 14 11.42 -6.67 19.69
C GLY A 14 10.60 -5.56 19.03
N GLY A 15 10.37 -5.63 17.72
CA GLY A 15 9.52 -4.70 17.00
C GLY A 15 8.05 -4.85 17.40
N ASP A 16 7.34 -3.72 17.48
CA ASP A 16 5.91 -3.70 17.78
C ASP A 16 5.07 -4.10 16.59
N PRO A 17 4.33 -5.23 16.62
CA PRO A 17 3.47 -5.65 15.51
C PRO A 17 2.43 -4.60 15.11
N ALA A 18 1.89 -3.83 16.06
CA ALA A 18 0.91 -2.78 15.79
C ALA A 18 1.44 -1.63 14.92
N ARG A 19 2.73 -1.61 14.63
CA ARG A 19 3.40 -0.66 13.73
C ARG A 19 3.81 -1.26 12.39
N ILE A 20 3.48 -2.53 12.15
CA ILE A 20 3.85 -3.26 10.94
C ILE A 20 2.77 -3.09 9.86
N VAL A 21 3.17 -2.70 8.67
CA VAL A 21 2.39 -2.77 7.43
C VAL A 21 2.93 -3.92 6.58
N PHE A 22 2.04 -4.78 6.07
CA PHE A 22 2.40 -5.93 5.26
C PHE A 22 2.01 -5.69 3.80
N SER A 23 3.01 -5.37 2.98
CA SER A 23 2.89 -5.10 1.54
C SER A 23 3.37 -6.30 0.69
N GLY A 24 3.31 -6.17 -0.64
CA GLY A 24 3.84 -7.15 -1.60
C GLY A 24 2.79 -8.11 -2.13
N VAL A 25 3.05 -8.61 -3.35
CA VAL A 25 2.13 -9.47 -4.12
C VAL A 25 2.20 -10.95 -3.76
N GLY A 26 3.14 -11.35 -2.94
CA GLY A 26 3.43 -12.75 -2.61
C GLY A 26 2.88 -13.23 -1.26
N LYS A 27 1.95 -12.50 -0.63
CA LYS A 27 1.38 -12.90 0.64
C LYS A 27 0.64 -14.22 0.52
N THR A 28 1.05 -15.22 1.31
CA THR A 28 0.38 -16.51 1.38
C THR A 28 -0.65 -16.55 2.51
N ALA A 29 -1.60 -17.50 2.45
CA ALA A 29 -2.57 -17.67 3.54
C ALA A 29 -1.91 -17.94 4.92
N PRO A 30 -0.86 -18.75 5.06
CA PRO A 30 -0.12 -18.87 6.32
C PRO A 30 0.54 -17.55 6.79
N ASP A 31 1.09 -16.74 5.87
CA ASP A 31 1.66 -15.44 6.22
C ASP A 31 0.59 -14.49 6.74
N MET A 32 -0.58 -14.46 6.08
CA MET A 32 -1.73 -13.65 6.50
C MET A 32 -2.23 -14.06 7.89
N GLU A 33 -2.35 -15.37 8.15
CA GLU A 33 -2.77 -15.89 9.46
C GLU A 33 -1.78 -15.53 10.57
N ALA A 34 -0.49 -15.67 10.31
CA ALA A 34 0.56 -15.26 11.25
C ALA A 34 0.51 -13.76 11.55
N ALA A 35 0.33 -12.94 10.51
CA ALA A 35 0.26 -11.48 10.66
C ALA A 35 -1.01 -11.03 11.41
N LEU A 36 -2.16 -11.64 11.12
CA LEU A 36 -3.40 -11.42 11.87
C LEU A 36 -3.25 -11.82 13.34
N THR A 37 -2.58 -12.95 13.60
CA THR A 37 -2.32 -13.42 14.97
C THR A 37 -1.40 -12.48 15.72
N ALA A 38 -0.38 -11.97 15.07
CA ALA A 38 0.53 -10.97 15.63
C ALA A 38 -0.12 -9.61 15.89
N GLY A 39 -1.25 -9.30 15.25
CA GLY A 39 -1.96 -8.03 15.38
C GLY A 39 -1.25 -6.88 14.68
N ILE A 40 -0.86 -7.07 13.43
CA ILE A 40 -0.22 -6.02 12.63
C ILE A 40 -1.15 -4.83 12.38
N ARG A 41 -0.57 -3.68 12.03
CA ARG A 41 -1.31 -2.45 11.77
C ARG A 41 -2.24 -2.57 10.58
N CYS A 42 -1.74 -3.09 9.45
CA CYS A 42 -2.47 -3.09 8.19
C CYS A 42 -1.85 -4.05 7.16
N PHE A 43 -2.69 -4.59 6.28
CA PHE A 43 -2.28 -5.25 5.04
C PHE A 43 -2.47 -4.28 3.88
N ASN A 44 -1.43 -4.01 3.09
CA ASN A 44 -1.56 -3.36 1.79
C ASN A 44 -1.91 -4.42 0.76
N VAL A 45 -3.18 -4.46 0.37
CA VAL A 45 -3.77 -5.46 -0.53
C VAL A 45 -3.58 -5.00 -1.98
N GLU A 46 -3.12 -5.90 -2.85
CA GLU A 46 -2.71 -5.55 -4.22
C GLU A 46 -3.64 -6.09 -5.30
N SER A 47 -4.69 -6.85 -4.92
CA SER A 47 -5.67 -7.37 -5.88
C SER A 47 -6.99 -7.77 -5.21
N ALA A 48 -8.05 -7.86 -6.00
CA ALA A 48 -9.35 -8.38 -5.54
C ALA A 48 -9.26 -9.84 -5.05
N ALA A 49 -8.45 -10.68 -5.71
CA ALA A 49 -8.24 -12.07 -5.29
C ALA A 49 -7.55 -12.17 -3.92
N GLU A 50 -6.57 -11.30 -3.66
CA GLU A 50 -5.91 -11.21 -2.36
C GLU A 50 -6.87 -10.75 -1.28
N LEU A 51 -7.73 -9.76 -1.56
CA LEU A 51 -8.76 -9.28 -0.64
C LEU A 51 -9.69 -10.42 -0.20
N GLU A 52 -10.18 -11.21 -1.13
CA GLU A 52 -11.05 -12.34 -0.84
C GLU A 52 -10.34 -13.44 -0.04
N MET A 53 -9.09 -13.73 -0.38
CA MET A 53 -8.28 -14.67 0.38
C MET A 53 -8.07 -14.19 1.82
N LEU A 54 -7.75 -12.92 2.00
CA LEU A 54 -7.55 -12.32 3.33
C LEU A 54 -8.84 -12.34 4.16
N ASN A 55 -10.00 -12.00 3.55
CA ASN A 55 -11.31 -12.10 4.21
C ASN A 55 -11.58 -13.56 4.68
N ALA A 56 -11.31 -14.55 3.83
CA ALA A 56 -11.50 -15.95 4.19
C ALA A 56 -10.53 -16.41 5.29
N VAL A 57 -9.26 -15.98 5.26
CA VAL A 57 -8.27 -16.30 6.31
C VAL A 57 -8.69 -15.66 7.63
N ALA A 58 -9.07 -14.39 7.62
CA ALA A 58 -9.52 -13.65 8.79
C ALA A 58 -10.75 -14.31 9.43
N GLY A 59 -11.73 -14.71 8.60
CA GLY A 59 -12.92 -15.41 9.06
C GLY A 59 -12.60 -16.74 9.75
N ARG A 60 -11.69 -17.54 9.18
CA ARG A 60 -11.24 -18.80 9.84
C ARG A 60 -10.50 -18.54 11.14
N ALA A 61 -9.74 -17.45 11.23
CA ALA A 61 -9.02 -17.05 12.43
C ALA A 61 -9.92 -16.37 13.49
N GLY A 62 -11.20 -16.10 13.19
CA GLY A 62 -12.10 -15.36 14.05
C GLY A 62 -11.64 -13.91 14.30
N ARG A 63 -11.03 -13.29 13.32
CA ARG A 63 -10.44 -11.94 13.39
C ARG A 63 -10.98 -11.05 12.27
N VAL A 64 -10.76 -9.75 12.40
CA VAL A 64 -11.00 -8.77 11.34
C VAL A 64 -9.64 -8.28 10.84
N ALA A 65 -9.45 -8.30 9.52
CA ALA A 65 -8.22 -7.87 8.87
C ALA A 65 -8.25 -6.36 8.60
N PRO A 66 -7.35 -5.57 9.17
CA PRO A 66 -7.20 -4.16 8.80
C PRO A 66 -6.53 -4.10 7.42
N VAL A 67 -7.16 -3.40 6.47
CA VAL A 67 -6.68 -3.33 5.09
C VAL A 67 -6.53 -1.90 4.57
N SER A 68 -5.58 -1.75 3.69
CA SER A 68 -5.38 -0.64 2.77
C SER A 68 -5.27 -1.23 1.37
N LEU A 69 -5.87 -0.63 0.37
CA LEU A 69 -5.64 -1.08 -1.00
C LEU A 69 -4.44 -0.32 -1.58
N ARG A 70 -3.51 -1.06 -2.19
CA ARG A 70 -2.47 -0.45 -2.99
C ARG A 70 -3.03 -0.11 -4.35
N VAL A 71 -3.18 1.18 -4.59
CA VAL A 71 -3.74 1.73 -5.82
C VAL A 71 -2.61 2.23 -6.71
N ASN A 72 -2.64 1.86 -7.98
CA ASN A 72 -1.75 2.41 -8.99
C ASN A 72 -2.32 3.73 -9.50
N PRO A 73 -1.70 4.89 -9.21
CA PRO A 73 -2.25 6.19 -9.58
C PRO A 73 -2.10 6.55 -11.06
N ASP A 74 -1.49 5.69 -11.87
CA ASP A 74 -1.19 5.94 -13.29
C ASP A 74 -0.38 7.23 -13.47
N VAL A 75 0.75 7.30 -12.78
CA VAL A 75 1.73 8.40 -12.85
C VAL A 75 3.05 7.86 -13.36
N ASP A 76 3.65 8.56 -14.32
CA ASP A 76 4.99 8.24 -14.82
C ASP A 76 6.07 8.83 -13.89
N PRO A 77 6.80 8.01 -13.13
CA PRO A 77 7.85 8.49 -12.25
C PRO A 77 9.11 8.96 -13.01
N LYS A 78 9.10 8.87 -14.35
CA LYS A 78 10.22 9.22 -15.24
C LYS A 78 11.53 8.51 -14.86
N THR A 79 11.40 7.30 -14.33
CA THR A 79 12.52 6.44 -13.94
C THR A 79 12.74 5.35 -15.01
N HIS A 80 13.72 4.46 -14.77
CA HIS A 80 13.95 3.35 -15.70
C HIS A 80 12.70 2.46 -15.81
N PRO A 81 12.26 2.05 -17.02
CA PRO A 81 11.00 1.30 -17.23
C PRO A 81 10.84 0.05 -16.36
N TYR A 82 11.95 -0.63 -16.01
CA TYR A 82 11.91 -1.84 -15.17
C TYR A 82 11.63 -1.58 -13.68
N ILE A 83 11.72 -0.34 -13.22
CA ILE A 83 11.52 0.04 -11.81
C ILE A 83 10.33 0.98 -11.62
N ALA A 84 9.70 1.45 -12.70
CA ALA A 84 8.46 2.20 -12.66
C ALA A 84 7.29 1.27 -12.29
N THR A 85 6.53 1.61 -11.25
CA THR A 85 5.37 0.83 -10.78
C THR A 85 4.07 1.64 -10.79
N GLY A 86 4.14 2.91 -11.17
CA GLY A 86 3.01 3.85 -11.18
C GLY A 86 2.25 3.92 -12.51
N LEU A 87 2.71 3.25 -13.56
CA LEU A 87 2.06 3.27 -14.88
C LEU A 87 0.88 2.31 -14.94
N LYS A 88 -0.11 2.59 -15.78
CA LYS A 88 -1.32 1.78 -15.98
C LYS A 88 -1.03 0.30 -16.31
N GLU A 89 0.06 0.02 -16.99
CA GLU A 89 0.51 -1.34 -17.33
C GLU A 89 1.31 -2.02 -16.22
N SER A 90 1.47 -1.37 -15.07
CA SER A 90 2.18 -1.96 -13.94
C SER A 90 1.44 -3.19 -13.42
N LYS A 91 2.21 -4.23 -13.13
CA LYS A 91 1.71 -5.48 -12.52
C LYS A 91 1.40 -5.36 -11.02
N PHE A 92 1.64 -4.22 -10.41
CA PHE A 92 1.48 -4.01 -8.96
C PHE A 92 0.27 -3.13 -8.67
N GLY A 93 -0.47 -3.51 -7.64
CA GLY A 93 -1.60 -2.75 -7.15
C GLY A 93 -2.85 -2.85 -8.02
N VAL A 94 -3.90 -2.21 -7.57
CA VAL A 94 -5.20 -2.11 -8.24
C VAL A 94 -5.19 -0.90 -9.17
N ALA A 95 -5.77 -1.01 -10.35
CA ALA A 95 -5.91 0.12 -11.25
C ALA A 95 -6.73 1.24 -10.59
N PHE A 96 -6.36 2.50 -10.83
CA PHE A 96 -7.01 3.66 -10.22
C PHE A 96 -8.53 3.70 -10.51
N ASP A 97 -8.90 3.34 -11.73
CA ASP A 97 -10.30 3.33 -12.18
C ASP A 97 -11.15 2.28 -11.43
N ASP A 98 -10.53 1.16 -11.01
CA ASP A 98 -11.21 0.05 -10.32
C ASP A 98 -11.19 0.22 -8.79
N ALA A 99 -10.40 1.15 -8.28
CA ALA A 99 -10.13 1.28 -6.86
C ALA A 99 -11.41 1.54 -6.04
N LEU A 100 -12.25 2.48 -6.47
CA LEU A 100 -13.45 2.85 -5.74
C LEU A 100 -14.42 1.68 -5.58
N ASP A 101 -14.63 0.90 -6.64
CA ASP A 101 -15.52 -0.26 -6.59
C ASP A 101 -14.94 -1.38 -5.72
N LEU A 102 -13.62 -1.56 -5.72
CA LEU A 102 -12.99 -2.54 -4.84
C LEU A 102 -13.06 -2.10 -3.36
N TYR A 103 -12.96 -0.80 -3.07
CA TYR A 103 -13.18 -0.27 -1.73
C TYR A 103 -14.62 -0.49 -1.24
N ARG A 104 -15.62 -0.23 -2.08
CA ARG A 104 -17.04 -0.52 -1.76
C ARG A 104 -17.24 -2.00 -1.45
N ARG A 105 -16.60 -2.87 -2.25
CA ARG A 105 -16.61 -4.31 -1.99
C ARG A 105 -15.94 -4.66 -0.67
N ALA A 106 -14.75 -4.10 -0.40
CA ALA A 106 -14.02 -4.34 0.84
C ALA A 106 -14.83 -3.93 2.08
N ALA A 107 -15.50 -2.77 2.03
CA ALA A 107 -16.35 -2.28 3.11
C ALA A 107 -17.58 -3.18 3.39
N GLY A 108 -17.99 -3.99 2.42
CA GLY A 108 -19.07 -4.98 2.58
C GLY A 108 -18.61 -6.35 3.08
N LEU A 109 -17.31 -6.62 3.19
CA LEU A 109 -16.79 -7.91 3.63
C LEU A 109 -16.82 -8.06 5.16
N PRO A 110 -17.29 -9.20 5.70
CA PRO A 110 -17.55 -9.34 7.14
C PRO A 110 -16.29 -9.41 8.01
N PHE A 111 -15.14 -9.78 7.43
CA PHE A 111 -13.89 -9.97 8.16
C PHE A 111 -12.77 -9.04 7.67
N VAL A 112 -13.16 -7.90 7.07
CA VAL A 112 -12.25 -6.87 6.58
C VAL A 112 -12.65 -5.53 7.19
N GLU A 113 -11.67 -4.74 7.59
CA GLU A 113 -11.84 -3.36 8.02
C GLU A 113 -10.97 -2.46 7.14
N VAL A 114 -11.59 -1.62 6.34
CA VAL A 114 -10.87 -0.62 5.53
C VAL A 114 -10.29 0.45 6.45
N ARG A 115 -8.97 0.66 6.37
CA ARG A 115 -8.27 1.64 7.22
C ARG A 115 -7.47 2.67 6.47
N GLY A 116 -7.03 2.39 5.26
CA GLY A 116 -6.15 3.29 4.55
C GLY A 116 -6.14 3.09 3.05
N VAL A 117 -5.31 3.88 2.41
CA VAL A 117 -4.95 3.75 1.00
C VAL A 117 -3.43 3.79 0.87
N ASP A 118 -2.89 2.99 -0.03
CA ASP A 118 -1.46 2.89 -0.33
C ASP A 118 -1.21 3.15 -1.82
N CYS A 119 -0.09 3.76 -2.14
CA CYS A 119 0.46 3.77 -3.47
C CYS A 119 1.99 3.67 -3.44
N HIS A 120 2.55 3.20 -4.55
CA HIS A 120 4.01 3.21 -4.73
C HIS A 120 4.31 3.31 -6.22
N ILE A 121 4.82 4.46 -6.67
CA ILE A 121 4.98 4.76 -8.10
C ILE A 121 6.31 4.27 -8.69
N GLY A 122 7.28 3.92 -7.86
CA GLY A 122 8.56 3.39 -8.35
C GLY A 122 9.71 3.54 -7.35
N SER A 123 10.90 3.25 -7.84
CA SER A 123 12.16 3.39 -7.11
C SER A 123 13.10 4.31 -7.87
N GLN A 124 14.09 4.90 -7.16
CA GLN A 124 15.04 5.86 -7.71
C GLN A 124 14.36 7.07 -8.37
N ILE A 125 13.31 7.59 -7.73
CA ILE A 125 12.56 8.76 -8.19
C ILE A 125 13.41 10.00 -7.95
N THR A 126 13.66 10.75 -9.01
CA THR A 126 14.43 12.00 -8.98
C THR A 126 13.59 13.22 -9.39
N ASP A 127 12.34 13.00 -9.81
CA ASP A 127 11.39 14.05 -10.18
C ASP A 127 10.30 14.20 -9.12
N LEU A 128 10.37 15.29 -8.36
CA LEU A 128 9.40 15.61 -7.30
C LEU A 128 7.98 15.78 -7.85
N SER A 129 7.83 16.25 -9.09
CA SER A 129 6.51 16.47 -9.70
C SER A 129 5.68 15.20 -9.80
N ALA A 130 6.32 14.05 -10.02
CA ALA A 130 5.65 12.75 -10.05
C ALA A 130 5.10 12.36 -8.67
N CYS A 131 5.83 12.67 -7.60
CA CYS A 131 5.37 12.42 -6.24
C CYS A 131 4.16 13.29 -5.89
N VAL A 132 4.18 14.57 -6.28
CA VAL A 132 3.06 15.50 -6.05
C VAL A 132 1.83 15.06 -6.84
N GLU A 133 1.98 14.72 -8.13
CA GLU A 133 0.86 14.24 -8.95
C GLU A 133 0.23 12.96 -8.36
N ALA A 134 1.05 12.04 -7.89
CA ALA A 134 0.56 10.83 -7.23
C ALA A 134 -0.22 11.17 -5.95
N ALA A 135 0.31 12.06 -5.11
CA ALA A 135 -0.34 12.49 -3.88
C ALA A 135 -1.69 13.16 -4.17
N GLU A 136 -1.77 14.08 -5.14
CA GLU A 136 -3.02 14.75 -5.54
C GLU A 136 -4.08 13.74 -6.00
N LYS A 137 -3.70 12.75 -6.82
CA LYS A 137 -4.61 11.67 -7.25
C LYS A 137 -5.09 10.83 -6.07
N MET A 138 -4.18 10.48 -5.15
CA MET A 138 -4.54 9.67 -3.98
C MET A 138 -5.46 10.44 -3.03
N PHE A 139 -5.23 11.72 -2.77
CA PHE A 139 -6.14 12.55 -1.97
C PHE A 139 -7.49 12.73 -2.65
N GLY A 140 -7.53 12.91 -3.97
CA GLY A 140 -8.79 12.92 -4.72
C GLY A 140 -9.57 11.60 -4.62
N LEU A 141 -8.88 10.46 -4.49
CA LEU A 141 -9.53 9.17 -4.19
C LEU A 141 -10.06 9.14 -2.76
N VAL A 142 -9.30 9.65 -1.78
CA VAL A 142 -9.74 9.76 -0.38
C VAL A 142 -11.05 10.55 -0.28
N ASP A 143 -11.13 11.74 -0.92
CA ASP A 143 -12.34 12.56 -0.92
C ASP A 143 -13.55 11.79 -1.46
N ARG A 144 -13.37 10.99 -2.52
CA ARG A 144 -14.43 10.16 -3.09
C ARG A 144 -14.87 9.03 -2.15
N LEU A 145 -13.90 8.40 -1.45
CA LEU A 145 -14.18 7.36 -0.47
C LEU A 145 -14.93 7.91 0.74
N GLU A 146 -14.54 9.08 1.23
CA GLU A 146 -15.24 9.77 2.32
C GLU A 146 -16.68 10.14 1.93
N ALA A 147 -16.88 10.61 0.69
CA ALA A 147 -18.22 10.89 0.16
C ALA A 147 -19.10 9.63 0.09
N ASP A 148 -18.49 8.44 -0.11
CA ASP A 148 -19.17 7.15 -0.05
C ASP A 148 -19.35 6.60 1.39
N GLY A 149 -18.91 7.35 2.41
CA GLY A 149 -18.98 6.94 3.81
C GLY A 149 -17.87 5.98 4.24
N ILE A 150 -16.82 5.81 3.43
CA ILE A 150 -15.64 4.99 3.74
C ILE A 150 -14.55 5.89 4.31
N ALA A 151 -14.49 5.98 5.65
CA ALA A 151 -13.50 6.78 6.35
C ALA A 151 -12.14 6.07 6.42
N LEU A 152 -11.08 6.78 6.09
CA LEU A 152 -9.71 6.27 6.17
C LEU A 152 -8.97 6.86 7.36
N SER A 153 -8.05 6.09 7.93
CA SER A 153 -7.20 6.51 9.07
C SER A 153 -5.78 6.85 8.66
N HIS A 154 -5.35 6.46 7.47
CA HIS A 154 -4.01 6.79 6.95
C HIS A 154 -3.95 6.74 5.42
N VAL A 155 -3.00 7.49 4.90
CA VAL A 155 -2.54 7.45 3.49
C VAL A 155 -1.08 7.04 3.51
N ASP A 156 -0.71 6.04 2.71
CA ASP A 156 0.67 5.63 2.47
C ASP A 156 1.04 6.03 1.04
N LEU A 157 1.95 6.97 0.89
CA LEU A 157 2.41 7.44 -0.43
C LEU A 157 3.59 6.63 -0.95
N GLY A 158 3.93 5.55 -0.24
CA GLY A 158 5.05 4.70 -0.58
C GLY A 158 6.40 5.34 -0.26
N GLY A 159 7.37 4.99 -1.06
CA GLY A 159 8.74 5.49 -0.94
C GLY A 159 9.37 5.63 -2.31
N GLY A 160 10.64 5.24 -2.40
CA GLY A 160 11.32 5.17 -3.68
C GLY A 160 12.08 6.43 -4.06
N LEU A 161 12.24 7.40 -3.14
CA LEU A 161 13.13 8.54 -3.38
C LEU A 161 14.51 8.05 -3.78
N GLY A 162 15.08 8.70 -4.80
CA GLY A 162 16.40 8.36 -5.32
C GLY A 162 17.49 8.50 -4.27
N VAL A 163 18.40 7.55 -4.26
CA VAL A 163 19.65 7.64 -3.50
C VAL A 163 20.82 7.84 -4.44
N ARG A 164 21.84 8.56 -3.98
CA ARG A 164 23.04 8.81 -4.77
C ARG A 164 23.93 7.58 -4.76
N TYR A 165 24.21 7.04 -5.94
CA TYR A 165 25.20 5.99 -6.13
C TYR A 165 26.54 6.54 -6.66
N ARG A 166 26.50 7.59 -7.46
CA ARG A 166 27.66 8.28 -8.05
C ARG A 166 27.45 9.80 -8.01
N ASP A 167 26.99 10.39 -9.12
CA ASP A 167 26.84 11.83 -9.31
C ASP A 167 25.38 12.25 -9.55
N GLU A 168 24.42 11.34 -9.25
CA GLU A 168 23.01 11.63 -9.46
C GLU A 168 22.52 12.73 -8.49
N GLU A 169 21.70 13.61 -9.01
CA GLU A 169 20.92 14.52 -8.16
C GLU A 169 19.73 13.76 -7.53
N THR A 170 19.53 13.94 -6.25
CA THR A 170 18.46 13.31 -5.50
C THR A 170 17.50 14.35 -4.95
N ILE A 171 16.24 13.96 -4.76
CA ILE A 171 15.27 14.82 -4.08
C ILE A 171 15.68 14.96 -2.61
N ASP A 172 15.70 16.23 -2.14
CA ASP A 172 15.85 16.49 -0.72
C ASP A 172 14.61 15.98 0.04
N PRO A 173 14.76 15.10 1.06
CA PRO A 173 13.63 14.59 1.84
C PRO A 173 12.76 15.68 2.48
N TYR A 174 13.35 16.82 2.85
CA TYR A 174 12.60 17.95 3.39
C TYR A 174 11.74 18.61 2.31
N ALA A 175 12.29 18.81 1.11
CA ALA A 175 11.54 19.34 -0.03
C ALA A 175 10.38 18.40 -0.42
N TYR A 176 10.60 17.08 -0.40
CA TYR A 176 9.55 16.08 -0.59
C TYR A 176 8.43 16.24 0.46
N ALA A 177 8.79 16.27 1.75
CA ALA A 177 7.82 16.34 2.83
C ALA A 177 7.01 17.66 2.86
N LEU A 178 7.52 18.73 2.24
CA LEU A 178 6.78 19.97 2.09
C LEU A 178 5.85 19.98 0.86
N ALA A 179 6.12 19.14 -0.11
CA ALA A 179 5.40 19.13 -1.39
C ALA A 179 4.21 18.16 -1.40
N VAL A 180 4.27 17.11 -0.57
CA VAL A 180 3.23 16.09 -0.42
C VAL A 180 2.58 16.19 0.97
#